data_ed0319fb777f9bd5b1f172e4d243c8d4
#
_entry.id   ed0319fb777f9bd5b1f172e4d243c8d4
#
_cell.length_a   1.000
_cell.length_b   1.000
_cell.length_c   1.000
_cell.angle_alpha   90.00
_cell.angle_beta   90.00
_cell.angle_gamma   90.00
#
_symmetry.space_group_name_H-M   'P 1'
#
loop_
_entity.id
_entity.type
_entity.pdbx_description
1 polymer ?
#
loop_
_entity_poly.entity_id
_entity_poly.type
_entity_poly.pdbx_seq_one_letter_code
_entity_poly.pdbx_strand_id
1 'polypeptide(L)'
;MTVSEVLALLEAERDERAMSKWEKLGPGTAGMRSYGIGLTRLRKLAKRIGRNRDLAQALWKTDVYEARVMALLVDDPARITREQAEQQVEELSLIHI
;
A
#
# COMPACT_ATOMS: atom_id res chain seq x y z
N MET A 1 -2.34 15.85 1.63
CA MET A 1 -2.96 14.73 2.39
C MET A 1 -1.91 14.07 3.26
N THR A 2 -2.26 13.69 4.48
CA THR A 2 -1.35 13.04 5.41
C THR A 2 -1.51 11.52 5.38
N VAL A 3 -0.54 10.80 5.97
CA VAL A 3 -0.63 9.34 6.12
C VAL A 3 -1.91 8.95 6.88
N SER A 4 -2.23 9.66 7.95
CA SER A 4 -3.44 9.39 8.74
C SER A 4 -4.70 9.53 7.91
N GLU A 5 -4.78 10.52 7.03
CA GLU A 5 -5.91 10.71 6.13
C GLU A 5 -6.03 9.58 5.11
N VAL A 6 -4.89 9.13 4.56
CA VAL A 6 -4.88 8.00 3.63
C VAL A 6 -5.32 6.73 4.33
N LEU A 7 -4.79 6.45 5.52
CA LEU A 7 -5.20 5.27 6.28
C LEU A 7 -6.69 5.29 6.62
N ALA A 8 -7.24 6.47 6.94
CA ALA A 8 -8.68 6.61 7.19
C ALA A 8 -9.52 6.31 5.95
N LEU A 9 -9.07 6.75 4.77
CA LEU A 9 -9.74 6.41 3.50
C LEU A 9 -9.70 4.91 3.22
N LEU A 10 -8.56 4.28 3.46
CA LEU A 10 -8.42 2.84 3.28
C LEU A 10 -9.33 2.07 4.25
N GLU A 11 -9.40 2.51 5.49
CA GLU A 11 -10.26 1.88 6.49
C GLU A 11 -11.74 2.00 6.11
N ALA A 12 -12.15 3.15 5.57
CA ALA A 12 -13.53 3.36 5.12
C ALA A 12 -13.93 2.44 3.95
N GLU A 13 -12.94 2.03 3.14
CA GLU A 13 -13.14 1.14 2.00
C GLU A 13 -12.85 -0.34 2.32
N ARG A 14 -12.60 -0.67 3.58
CA ARG A 14 -12.22 -2.02 3.99
C ARG A 14 -13.25 -3.07 3.57
N ASP A 15 -12.75 -4.27 3.23
CA ASP A 15 -13.56 -5.45 2.99
C ASP A 15 -13.25 -6.49 4.07
N GLU A 16 -14.16 -6.68 5.00
CA GLU A 16 -13.95 -7.57 6.15
C GLU A 16 -13.74 -9.02 5.74
N ARG A 17 -14.37 -9.45 4.67
CA ARG A 17 -14.21 -10.81 4.13
C ARG A 17 -12.79 -11.05 3.62
N ALA A 18 -12.25 -10.09 2.88
CA ALA A 18 -10.89 -10.16 2.39
C ALA A 18 -9.88 -10.00 3.53
N MET A 19 -10.18 -9.17 4.53
CA MET A 19 -9.34 -9.04 5.74
C MET A 19 -9.22 -10.37 6.47
N SER A 20 -10.32 -11.10 6.61
CA SER A 20 -10.32 -12.42 7.24
C SER A 20 -9.44 -13.42 6.48
N LYS A 21 -9.49 -13.40 5.15
CA LYS A 21 -8.62 -14.24 4.32
C LYS A 21 -7.15 -13.87 4.49
N TRP A 22 -6.84 -12.59 4.59
CA TRP A 22 -5.48 -12.11 4.82
C TRP A 22 -4.91 -12.63 6.14
N GLU A 23 -5.69 -12.57 7.20
CA GLU A 23 -5.27 -13.05 8.53
C GLU A 23 -4.91 -14.54 8.52
N LYS A 24 -5.60 -15.33 7.69
CA LYS A 24 -5.33 -16.76 7.56
C LYS A 24 -4.01 -17.09 6.86
N LEU A 25 -3.39 -16.13 6.18
CA LEU A 25 -2.10 -16.33 5.53
C LEU A 25 -0.95 -16.41 6.54
N GLY A 26 -1.13 -15.83 7.74
CA GLY A 26 -0.13 -15.90 8.79
C GLY A 26 1.24 -15.38 8.36
N PRO A 27 2.31 -16.21 8.43
CA PRO A 27 3.67 -15.77 8.08
C PRO A 27 3.82 -15.23 6.66
N GLY A 28 2.93 -15.61 5.73
CA GLY A 28 2.96 -15.15 4.34
C GLY A 28 2.68 -13.66 4.19
N THR A 29 2.15 -12.99 5.23
CA THR A 29 1.86 -11.56 5.21
C THR A 29 3.05 -10.69 5.59
N ALA A 30 4.18 -11.27 5.98
CA ALA A 30 5.36 -10.56 6.46
C ALA A 30 5.05 -9.59 7.63
N GLY A 31 4.05 -9.92 8.45
CA GLY A 31 3.63 -9.12 9.60
C GLY A 31 2.79 -7.89 9.24
N MET A 32 2.43 -7.70 7.98
CA MET A 32 1.61 -6.56 7.55
C MET A 32 0.13 -6.80 7.77
N ARG A 33 -0.60 -5.71 7.98
CA ARG A 33 -2.06 -5.71 8.03
C ARG A 33 -2.62 -5.39 6.65
N SER A 34 -3.85 -5.80 6.39
CA SER A 34 -4.55 -5.48 5.14
C SER A 34 -6.01 -5.15 5.43
N TYR A 35 -6.52 -4.15 4.71
CA TYR A 35 -7.95 -3.83 4.72
C TYR A 35 -8.73 -4.57 3.62
N GLY A 36 -8.06 -5.41 2.86
CA GLY A 36 -8.72 -6.22 1.84
C GLY A 36 -9.18 -5.44 0.61
N ILE A 37 -8.55 -4.31 0.32
CA ILE A 37 -8.93 -3.47 -0.82
C ILE A 37 -8.24 -3.93 -2.08
N GLY A 38 -9.00 -4.14 -3.16
CA GLY A 38 -8.46 -4.54 -4.44
C GLY A 38 -7.68 -3.43 -5.15
N LEU A 39 -6.77 -3.82 -6.05
CA LEU A 39 -5.89 -2.91 -6.78
C LEU A 39 -6.67 -1.86 -7.57
N THR A 40 -7.81 -2.23 -8.16
CA THR A 40 -8.64 -1.30 -8.94
C THR A 40 -9.10 -0.12 -8.09
N ARG A 41 -9.54 -0.38 -6.86
CA ARG A 41 -9.95 0.68 -5.93
C ARG A 41 -8.76 1.52 -5.47
N LEU A 42 -7.62 0.87 -5.21
CA LEU A 42 -6.41 1.58 -4.83
C LEU A 42 -5.95 2.54 -5.92
N ARG A 43 -6.02 2.13 -7.18
CA ARG A 43 -5.70 3.00 -8.32
C ARG A 43 -6.63 4.21 -8.39
N LYS A 44 -7.91 4.04 -8.13
CA LYS A 44 -8.87 5.15 -8.11
C LYS A 44 -8.56 6.13 -6.99
N LEU A 45 -8.25 5.63 -5.81
CA LEU A 45 -7.85 6.46 -4.67
C LEU A 45 -6.55 7.21 -4.95
N ALA A 46 -5.57 6.54 -5.55
CA ALA A 46 -4.30 7.15 -5.91
C ALA A 46 -4.48 8.31 -6.90
N LYS A 47 -5.38 8.19 -7.86
CA LYS A 47 -5.71 9.28 -8.79
C LYS A 47 -6.28 10.50 -8.06
N ARG A 48 -7.09 10.28 -7.03
CA ARG A 48 -7.67 11.37 -6.23
C ARG A 48 -6.60 12.08 -5.38
N ILE A 49 -5.64 11.33 -4.88
CA ILE A 49 -4.55 11.87 -4.07
C ILE A 49 -3.54 12.62 -4.95
N GLY A 50 -3.27 12.10 -6.13
CA GLY A 50 -2.24 12.63 -7.03
C GLY A 50 -0.83 12.18 -6.64
N ARG A 51 0.17 12.73 -7.32
CA ARG A 51 1.57 12.40 -7.06
C ARG A 51 2.10 13.18 -5.87
N ASN A 52 2.70 12.47 -4.92
CA ASN A 52 3.28 13.08 -3.73
C ASN A 52 4.39 12.18 -3.18
N ARG A 53 5.64 12.58 -3.42
CA ARG A 53 6.81 11.80 -3.00
C ARG A 53 6.92 11.66 -1.49
N ASP A 54 6.72 12.75 -0.75
CA ASP A 54 6.85 12.72 0.71
C ASP A 54 5.80 11.81 1.33
N LEU A 55 4.56 11.90 0.84
CA LEU A 55 3.49 11.02 1.28
C LEU A 55 3.80 9.56 0.94
N ALA A 56 4.31 9.30 -0.26
CA ALA A 56 4.67 7.95 -0.69
C ALA A 56 5.73 7.34 0.23
N GLN A 57 6.76 8.07 0.57
CA GLN A 57 7.81 7.59 1.48
C GLN A 57 7.26 7.31 2.88
N ALA A 58 6.37 8.15 3.38
CA ALA A 58 5.74 7.95 4.67
C ALA A 58 4.80 6.73 4.68
N LEU A 59 4.04 6.54 3.60
CA LEU A 59 3.16 5.36 3.45
C LEU A 59 3.95 4.05 3.39
N TRP A 60 5.12 4.06 2.75
CA TRP A 60 5.97 2.87 2.65
C TRP A 60 6.43 2.36 4.01
N LYS A 61 6.54 3.25 4.99
CA LYS A 61 6.99 2.92 6.34
C LYS A 61 5.89 2.32 7.23
N THR A 62 4.65 2.29 6.75
CA THR A 62 3.55 1.70 7.53
C THR A 62 3.56 0.18 7.46
N ASP A 63 2.81 -0.46 8.36
CA ASP A 63 2.62 -1.91 8.37
C ASP A 63 1.36 -2.35 7.63
N VAL A 64 0.76 -1.46 6.84
CA VAL A 64 -0.46 -1.72 6.09
C VAL A 64 -0.10 -2.01 4.64
N TYR A 65 -0.50 -3.18 4.14
CA TYR A 65 -0.20 -3.62 2.77
C TYR A 65 -0.72 -2.62 1.73
N GLU A 66 -1.98 -2.21 1.82
CA GLU A 66 -2.58 -1.24 0.90
C GLU A 66 -1.84 0.10 0.92
N ALA A 67 -1.38 0.54 2.09
CA ALA A 67 -0.62 1.79 2.18
C ALA A 67 0.72 1.69 1.43
N ARG A 68 1.38 0.54 1.48
CA ARG A 68 2.61 0.32 0.71
C ARG A 68 2.35 0.27 -0.78
N VAL A 69 1.25 -0.34 -1.22
CA VAL A 69 0.83 -0.33 -2.63
C VAL A 69 0.52 1.10 -3.06
N MET A 70 -0.21 1.87 -2.24
CA MET A 70 -0.48 3.29 -2.48
C MET A 70 0.80 4.10 -2.61
N ALA A 71 1.82 3.78 -1.80
CA ALA A 71 3.12 4.44 -1.89
C ALA A 71 3.71 4.33 -3.30
N LEU A 72 3.62 3.16 -3.91
CA LEU A 72 4.09 2.94 -5.28
C LEU A 72 3.25 3.71 -6.31
N LEU A 73 1.94 3.84 -6.06
CA LEU A 73 1.02 4.49 -7.00
C LEU A 73 1.07 6.02 -6.93
N VAL A 74 1.40 6.59 -5.78
CA VAL A 74 1.43 8.05 -5.59
C VAL A 74 2.84 8.65 -5.64
N ASP A 75 3.88 7.82 -5.73
CA ASP A 75 5.25 8.31 -5.83
C ASP A 75 5.51 9.01 -7.17
N ASP A 76 6.46 9.92 -7.18
CA ASP A 76 6.84 10.65 -8.38
C ASP A 76 7.81 9.79 -9.21
N PRO A 77 7.41 9.31 -10.40
CA PRO A 77 8.27 8.47 -11.24
C PRO A 77 9.59 9.13 -11.62
N ALA A 78 9.63 10.46 -11.69
CA ALA A 78 10.84 11.19 -12.03
C ALA A 78 11.89 11.16 -10.91
N ARG A 79 11.47 10.81 -9.68
CA ARG A 79 12.34 10.76 -8.51
C ARG A 79 12.63 9.35 -8.01
N ILE A 80 11.99 8.34 -8.57
CA ILE A 80 12.24 6.96 -8.21
C ILE A 80 13.52 6.50 -8.90
N THR A 81 14.51 6.07 -8.12
CA THR A 81 15.70 5.45 -8.67
C THR A 81 15.38 4.00 -9.04
N ARG A 82 16.18 3.45 -9.98
CA ARG A 82 16.06 2.05 -10.35
C ARG A 82 16.25 1.14 -9.14
N GLU A 83 17.22 1.45 -8.29
CA GLU A 83 17.50 0.69 -7.08
C GLU A 83 16.32 0.70 -6.11
N GLN A 84 15.71 1.85 -5.92
CA GLN A 84 14.52 1.98 -5.07
C GLN A 84 13.37 1.13 -5.61
N ALA A 85 13.10 1.21 -6.91
CA ALA A 85 12.03 0.46 -7.55
C ALA A 85 12.25 -1.05 -7.41
N GLU A 86 13.47 -1.53 -7.65
CA GLU A 86 13.82 -2.94 -7.51
C GLU A 86 13.66 -3.42 -6.07
N GLN A 87 14.10 -2.63 -5.10
CA GLN A 87 13.98 -2.96 -3.68
C GLN A 87 12.50 -3.05 -3.25
N GLN A 88 11.68 -2.10 -3.67
CA GLN A 88 10.26 -2.09 -3.31
C GLN A 88 9.51 -3.27 -3.90
N VAL A 89 9.79 -3.62 -5.16
CA VAL A 89 9.21 -4.79 -5.80
C VAL A 89 9.64 -6.07 -5.09
N GLU A 90 10.91 -6.18 -4.73
CA GLU A 90 11.43 -7.34 -4.01
C GLU A 90 10.76 -7.49 -2.64
N GLU A 91 10.62 -6.40 -1.87
CA GLU A 91 9.95 -6.43 -0.57
C GLU A 91 8.49 -6.89 -0.68
N LEU A 92 7.76 -6.41 -1.68
CA LEU A 92 6.37 -6.82 -1.90
C LEU A 92 6.28 -8.27 -2.39
N SER A 93 7.25 -8.75 -3.15
CA SER A 93 7.24 -10.13 -3.66
C SER A 93 7.45 -11.18 -2.56
N LEU A 94 7.96 -10.78 -1.40
CA LEU A 94 8.08 -11.66 -0.24
C LEU A 94 6.73 -11.94 0.45
N ILE A 95 5.70 -11.21 0.07
CA ILE A 95 4.35 -11.37 0.63
C ILE A 95 3.57 -12.36 -0.24
N HIS A 96 3.25 -13.50 0.34
CA HIS A 96 2.49 -14.56 -0.33
C HIS A 96 1.00 -14.35 -0.09
N ILE A 97 0.32 -13.90 -1.12
CA ILE A 97 -1.11 -13.61 -1.07
C ILE A 97 -1.89 -14.67 -1.86
#